data_0a4981ca3ba42a4bbe80b6e139bd1d5c
#
_entry.id   0a4981ca3ba42a4bbe80b6e139bd1d5c
#
_cell.length_a   1.000
_cell.length_b   1.000
_cell.length_c   1.000
_cell.angle_alpha   90.00
_cell.angle_beta   90.00
_cell.angle_gamma   90.00
#
_symmetry.space_group_name_H-M   'P 1'
#
loop_
_entity.id
_entity.type
_entity.pdbx_description
1 polymer ?
#
loop_
_entity_poly.entity_id
_entity_poly.type
_entity_poly.pdbx_seq_one_letter_code
_entity_poly.pdbx_strand_id
1 'polypeptide(L)'
;MFLCDPSFSSNGVLKPAPAYLQTAFGEIRKVGGLAVADEVQAGLWRLGDRAWGFETADVVPDIVTLGKPLGAGYPLAALVTRREIAEEFARDHHYFNTFGGSPVAAAVGCAVLDVIECEAIPANVQATGGYLADELQALQHRHSLVGDVRGSGLFYGVELVRDRATREPAPDAAAGISERLRRNGVLLGTTGPHGNVLKIRPPLVFARKHADLLLQTLEESLAWAESHR
;
A
#
# COMPACT_ATOMS: atom_id res chain seq x y z
N MET A 1 -7.80 -21.78 4.29
CA MET A 1 -7.88 -20.39 3.81
C MET A 1 -6.48 -19.87 3.59
N PHE A 2 -6.25 -19.12 2.51
CA PHE A 2 -5.04 -18.36 2.26
C PHE A 2 -5.41 -16.87 2.22
N LEU A 3 -4.90 -16.07 3.17
CA LEU A 3 -5.12 -14.64 3.28
C LEU A 3 -3.82 -13.90 2.92
N CYS A 4 -3.89 -12.95 2.01
CA CYS A 4 -2.72 -12.20 1.55
C CYS A 4 -3.06 -10.74 1.25
N ASP A 5 -2.23 -9.81 1.71
CA ASP A 5 -2.14 -8.45 1.18
C ASP A 5 -1.34 -8.49 -0.13
N PRO A 6 -1.94 -8.15 -1.31
CA PRO A 6 -1.27 -8.30 -2.60
C PRO A 6 0.00 -7.45 -2.77
N SER A 7 0.19 -6.44 -1.93
CA SER A 7 1.35 -5.55 -1.95
C SER A 7 2.40 -5.86 -0.87
N PHE A 8 2.16 -6.86 0.00
CA PHE A 8 3.01 -7.15 1.16
C PHE A 8 3.44 -5.89 1.91
N SER A 9 2.47 -5.02 2.14
CA SER A 9 2.69 -3.64 2.60
C SER A 9 3.43 -3.53 3.93
N SER A 10 3.16 -4.44 4.85
CA SER A 10 3.81 -4.50 6.17
C SER A 10 5.18 -5.20 6.13
N ASN A 11 5.44 -5.99 5.10
CA ASN A 11 6.70 -6.68 4.87
C ASN A 11 7.75 -5.82 4.12
N GLY A 12 7.42 -4.56 3.83
CA GLY A 12 8.34 -3.63 3.18
C GLY A 12 7.91 -3.19 1.79
N VAL A 13 6.59 -3.23 1.49
CA VAL A 13 6.03 -2.85 0.17
C VAL A 13 6.64 -3.69 -0.95
N LEU A 14 6.54 -5.01 -0.81
CA LEU A 14 7.06 -5.93 -1.82
C LEU A 14 6.06 -6.05 -2.98
N LYS A 15 6.58 -6.14 -4.20
CA LYS A 15 5.79 -6.41 -5.39
C LYS A 15 6.00 -7.88 -5.78
N PRO A 16 5.12 -8.80 -5.38
CA PRO A 16 5.26 -10.20 -5.76
C PRO A 16 5.10 -10.36 -7.26
N ALA A 17 5.78 -11.35 -7.84
CA ALA A 17 5.53 -11.73 -9.22
C ALA A 17 4.07 -12.22 -9.37
N PRO A 18 3.37 -11.89 -10.47
CA PRO A 18 1.98 -12.34 -10.68
C PRO A 18 1.77 -13.83 -10.46
N ALA A 19 2.71 -14.66 -10.90
CA ALA A 19 2.68 -16.11 -10.71
C ALA A 19 2.58 -16.56 -9.24
N TYR A 20 3.06 -15.73 -8.29
CA TYR A 20 2.94 -16.06 -6.87
C TYR A 20 1.48 -16.15 -6.42
N LEU A 21 0.68 -15.09 -6.66
CA LEU A 21 -0.73 -15.09 -6.28
C LEU A 21 -1.54 -16.08 -7.11
N GLN A 22 -1.24 -16.23 -8.40
CA GLN A 22 -1.87 -17.22 -9.28
C GLN A 22 -1.67 -18.63 -8.72
N THR A 23 -0.45 -18.98 -8.36
CA THR A 23 -0.12 -20.29 -7.79
C THR A 23 -0.77 -20.46 -6.42
N ALA A 24 -0.60 -19.51 -5.50
CA ALA A 24 -1.13 -19.63 -4.14
C ALA A 24 -2.66 -19.78 -4.12
N PHE A 25 -3.39 -18.99 -4.93
CA PHE A 25 -4.84 -19.09 -5.05
C PHE A 25 -5.27 -20.38 -5.72
N GLY A 26 -4.50 -20.85 -6.72
CA GLY A 26 -4.74 -22.16 -7.35
C GLY A 26 -4.57 -23.31 -6.38
N GLU A 27 -3.48 -23.33 -5.63
CA GLU A 27 -3.18 -24.43 -4.71
C GLU A 27 -4.16 -24.51 -3.53
N ILE A 28 -4.53 -23.36 -2.94
CA ILE A 28 -5.51 -23.37 -1.83
C ILE A 28 -6.88 -23.88 -2.30
N ARG A 29 -7.31 -23.54 -3.53
CA ARG A 29 -8.57 -24.03 -4.10
C ARG A 29 -8.57 -25.52 -4.41
N LYS A 30 -7.44 -26.08 -4.83
CA LYS A 30 -7.31 -27.54 -5.08
C LYS A 30 -7.60 -28.38 -3.83
N VAL A 31 -7.36 -27.84 -2.65
CA VAL A 31 -7.66 -28.50 -1.38
C VAL A 31 -8.98 -28.03 -0.73
N GLY A 32 -9.85 -27.39 -1.51
CA GLY A 32 -11.16 -26.91 -1.04
C GLY A 32 -11.10 -25.67 -0.13
N GLY A 33 -9.97 -24.97 -0.11
CA GLY A 33 -9.82 -23.75 0.66
C GLY A 33 -10.22 -22.50 -0.10
N LEU A 34 -10.31 -21.36 0.61
CA LEU A 34 -10.67 -20.05 0.07
C LEU A 34 -9.44 -19.14 -0.07
N ALA A 35 -9.38 -18.42 -1.19
CA ALA A 35 -8.41 -17.36 -1.45
C ALA A 35 -8.98 -16.01 -1.00
N VAL A 36 -8.26 -15.30 -0.12
CA VAL A 36 -8.70 -14.02 0.45
C VAL A 36 -7.67 -12.94 0.13
N ALA A 37 -8.11 -11.86 -0.52
CA ALA A 37 -7.29 -10.67 -0.75
C ALA A 37 -7.59 -9.60 0.31
N ASP A 38 -6.57 -9.17 1.04
CA ASP A 38 -6.63 -8.01 1.92
C ASP A 38 -6.28 -6.75 1.12
N GLU A 39 -7.33 -6.05 0.68
CA GLU A 39 -7.21 -4.81 -0.10
C GLU A 39 -7.19 -3.53 0.75
N VAL A 40 -7.10 -3.68 2.05
CA VAL A 40 -7.13 -2.56 3.01
C VAL A 40 -6.01 -1.55 2.77
N GLN A 41 -4.91 -1.93 2.12
CA GLN A 41 -3.83 -1.01 1.76
C GLN A 41 -3.61 -0.87 0.25
N ALA A 42 -3.84 -1.93 -0.52
CA ALA A 42 -3.58 -1.96 -1.96
C ALA A 42 -4.75 -1.46 -2.81
N GLY A 43 -5.97 -1.54 -2.28
CA GLY A 43 -7.20 -1.23 -3.01
C GLY A 43 -7.44 0.25 -3.28
N LEU A 44 -8.53 0.52 -4.00
CA LEU A 44 -9.00 1.84 -4.41
C LEU A 44 -7.97 2.61 -5.24
N TRP A 45 -7.46 1.99 -6.32
CA TRP A 45 -6.46 2.56 -7.25
C TRP A 45 -5.13 2.98 -6.62
N ARG A 46 -4.86 2.56 -5.38
CA ARG A 46 -3.60 2.88 -4.68
C ARG A 46 -2.35 2.55 -5.50
N LEU A 47 -2.39 1.45 -6.24
CA LEU A 47 -1.27 0.95 -7.03
C LEU A 47 -1.21 1.51 -8.47
N GLY A 48 -2.16 2.35 -8.87
CA GLY A 48 -2.13 3.10 -10.13
C GLY A 48 -3.20 2.67 -11.12
N ASP A 49 -2.95 1.70 -11.97
CA ASP A 49 -3.75 1.34 -13.14
C ASP A 49 -4.93 0.40 -12.84
N ARG A 50 -4.95 -0.20 -11.65
CA ARG A 50 -5.99 -1.15 -11.23
C ARG A 50 -6.71 -0.66 -9.98
N ALA A 51 -8.01 -0.97 -9.89
CA ALA A 51 -8.80 -0.63 -8.72
C ALA A 51 -8.36 -1.43 -7.49
N TRP A 52 -7.96 -2.69 -7.70
CA TRP A 52 -7.60 -3.63 -6.64
C TRP A 52 -6.22 -4.23 -6.86
N GLY A 53 -5.51 -4.49 -5.76
CA GLY A 53 -4.17 -5.05 -5.82
C GLY A 53 -4.11 -6.46 -6.41
N PHE A 54 -5.13 -7.30 -6.17
CA PHE A 54 -5.18 -8.64 -6.74
C PHE A 54 -5.27 -8.65 -8.27
N GLU A 55 -5.80 -7.58 -8.89
CA GLU A 55 -5.89 -7.45 -10.35
C GLU A 55 -4.50 -7.35 -11.01
N THR A 56 -3.46 -6.95 -10.26
CA THR A 56 -2.08 -6.90 -10.77
C THR A 56 -1.52 -8.28 -11.11
N ALA A 57 -2.14 -9.33 -10.60
CA ALA A 57 -1.79 -10.72 -10.87
C ALA A 57 -2.83 -11.45 -11.73
N ASP A 58 -3.84 -10.72 -12.26
CA ASP A 58 -4.96 -11.29 -13.04
C ASP A 58 -5.65 -12.47 -12.32
N VAL A 59 -5.85 -12.35 -11.02
CA VAL A 59 -6.57 -13.32 -10.20
C VAL A 59 -7.86 -12.72 -9.64
N VAL A 60 -8.82 -13.59 -9.31
CA VAL A 60 -10.05 -13.19 -8.62
C VAL A 60 -10.10 -13.93 -7.28
N PRO A 61 -10.07 -13.25 -6.13
CA PRO A 61 -10.20 -13.88 -4.83
C PRO A 61 -11.63 -14.36 -4.56
N ASP A 62 -11.79 -15.25 -3.58
CA ASP A 62 -13.11 -15.68 -3.10
C ASP A 62 -13.70 -14.70 -2.10
N ILE A 63 -12.84 -14.01 -1.37
CA ILE A 63 -13.18 -12.97 -0.39
C ILE A 63 -12.22 -11.79 -0.56
N VAL A 64 -12.75 -10.57 -0.47
CA VAL A 64 -11.98 -9.32 -0.44
C VAL A 64 -12.31 -8.57 0.85
N THR A 65 -11.27 -8.17 1.60
CA THR A 65 -11.44 -7.30 2.78
C THR A 65 -11.06 -5.86 2.43
N LEU A 66 -11.88 -4.90 2.83
CA LEU A 66 -11.75 -3.48 2.55
C LEU A 66 -11.78 -2.67 3.85
N GLY A 67 -11.07 -1.55 3.86
CA GLY A 67 -11.08 -0.66 5.03
C GLY A 67 -10.31 0.62 4.75
N LYS A 68 -9.80 1.25 5.78
CA LYS A 68 -8.96 2.48 5.71
C LYS A 68 -9.44 3.53 4.69
N PRO A 69 -8.96 3.53 3.41
CA PRO A 69 -9.34 4.54 2.43
C PRO A 69 -10.82 4.47 2.03
N LEU A 70 -11.50 3.35 2.26
CA LEU A 70 -12.92 3.19 1.92
C LEU A 70 -13.82 4.24 2.57
N GLY A 71 -13.47 4.69 3.78
CA GLY A 71 -14.18 5.74 4.49
C GLY A 71 -13.49 7.11 4.47
N ALA A 72 -12.30 7.23 3.83
CA ALA A 72 -11.52 8.48 3.76
C ALA A 72 -11.38 9.22 5.11
N GLY A 73 -11.21 8.47 6.20
CA GLY A 73 -11.13 9.00 7.58
C GLY A 73 -12.34 8.66 8.44
N TYR A 74 -13.49 8.32 7.86
CA TYR A 74 -14.61 7.76 8.58
C TYR A 74 -14.40 6.26 8.86
N PRO A 75 -14.77 5.72 10.05
CA PRO A 75 -14.61 4.31 10.36
C PRO A 75 -15.57 3.45 9.53
N LEU A 76 -15.05 2.92 8.41
CA LEU A 76 -15.78 2.07 7.49
C LEU A 76 -14.88 0.91 7.04
N ALA A 77 -15.42 -0.29 7.13
CA ALA A 77 -14.84 -1.51 6.56
C ALA A 77 -15.92 -2.31 5.84
N ALA A 78 -15.49 -3.13 4.90
CA ALA A 78 -16.39 -4.02 4.17
C ALA A 78 -15.71 -5.35 3.86
N LEU A 79 -16.54 -6.37 3.65
CA LEU A 79 -16.13 -7.66 3.14
C LEU A 79 -17.00 -7.95 1.92
N VAL A 80 -16.36 -8.29 0.81
CA VAL A 80 -17.03 -8.67 -0.44
C VAL A 80 -16.75 -10.14 -0.69
N THR A 81 -17.81 -10.91 -0.94
CA THR A 81 -17.70 -12.34 -1.23
C THR A 81 -18.86 -12.81 -2.09
N ARG A 82 -18.79 -14.05 -2.57
CA ARG A 82 -19.89 -14.68 -3.29
C ARG A 82 -21.03 -15.03 -2.33
N ARG A 83 -22.25 -15.02 -2.88
CA ARG A 83 -23.48 -15.29 -2.11
C ARG A 83 -23.42 -16.64 -1.38
N GLU A 84 -23.00 -17.70 -2.05
CA GLU A 84 -22.93 -19.04 -1.49
C GLU A 84 -22.01 -19.14 -0.26
N ILE A 85 -20.91 -18.41 -0.23
CA ILE A 85 -20.00 -18.36 0.93
C ILE A 85 -20.66 -17.63 2.09
N ALA A 86 -21.34 -16.51 1.80
CA ALA A 86 -22.06 -15.75 2.83
C ALA A 86 -23.24 -16.54 3.42
N GLU A 87 -23.99 -17.28 2.58
CA GLU A 87 -25.11 -18.10 3.00
C GLU A 87 -24.68 -19.30 3.86
N GLU A 88 -23.54 -19.94 3.51
CA GLU A 88 -22.95 -21.01 4.31
C GLU A 88 -22.52 -20.51 5.69
N PHE A 89 -21.86 -19.37 5.75
CA PHE A 89 -21.50 -18.73 7.03
C PHE A 89 -22.74 -18.41 7.86
N ALA A 90 -23.79 -17.82 7.27
CA ALA A 90 -25.00 -17.44 7.97
C ALA A 90 -25.82 -18.65 8.49
N ARG A 91 -25.65 -19.84 7.88
CA ARG A 91 -26.30 -21.07 8.33
C ARG A 91 -25.75 -21.57 9.66
N ASP A 92 -24.42 -21.46 9.82
CA ASP A 92 -23.70 -22.09 10.92
C ASP A 92 -23.34 -21.06 12.04
N HIS A 93 -23.39 -19.75 11.71
CA HIS A 93 -22.92 -18.70 12.59
C HIS A 93 -23.96 -17.56 12.71
N HIS A 94 -24.31 -17.22 13.93
CA HIS A 94 -25.06 -15.98 14.19
C HIS A 94 -24.10 -14.80 14.16
N TYR A 95 -24.29 -13.88 13.19
CA TYR A 95 -23.50 -12.65 13.07
C TYR A 95 -24.31 -11.45 13.53
N PHE A 96 -23.76 -10.69 14.47
CA PHE A 96 -24.30 -9.41 14.91
C PHE A 96 -23.19 -8.36 14.99
N ASN A 97 -23.48 -7.15 14.51
CA ASN A 97 -22.58 -6.01 14.61
C ASN A 97 -23.43 -4.75 14.83
N THR A 98 -23.28 -4.11 16.01
CA THR A 98 -24.06 -2.92 16.39
C THR A 98 -23.96 -1.78 15.37
N PHE A 99 -22.80 -1.58 14.78
CA PHE A 99 -22.54 -0.51 13.80
C PHE A 99 -22.53 -1.00 12.34
N GLY A 100 -22.71 -2.29 12.12
CA GLY A 100 -22.79 -2.88 10.79
C GLY A 100 -24.02 -2.38 10.03
N GLY A 101 -23.85 -2.02 8.77
CA GLY A 101 -24.94 -1.52 7.94
C GLY A 101 -25.43 -0.10 8.30
N SER A 102 -24.61 0.70 9.00
CA SER A 102 -24.95 2.10 9.29
C SER A 102 -25.19 2.89 8.00
N PRO A 103 -26.38 3.54 7.82
CA PRO A 103 -26.64 4.34 6.62
C PRO A 103 -25.66 5.50 6.46
N VAL A 104 -25.16 6.07 7.55
CA VAL A 104 -24.16 7.14 7.52
C VAL A 104 -22.84 6.62 6.95
N ALA A 105 -22.36 5.47 7.44
CA ALA A 105 -21.14 4.84 6.93
C ALA A 105 -21.26 4.47 5.44
N ALA A 106 -22.42 3.94 5.03
CA ALA A 106 -22.71 3.61 3.63
C ALA A 106 -22.69 4.86 2.74
N ALA A 107 -23.34 5.95 3.17
CA ALA A 107 -23.35 7.21 2.46
C ALA A 107 -21.94 7.80 2.29
N VAL A 108 -21.08 7.71 3.34
CA VAL A 108 -19.68 8.13 3.25
C VAL A 108 -18.93 7.28 2.23
N GLY A 109 -19.10 5.96 2.26
CA GLY A 109 -18.46 5.07 1.28
C GLY A 109 -18.88 5.38 -0.17
N CYS A 110 -20.16 5.62 -0.43
CA CYS A 110 -20.66 6.06 -1.74
C CYS A 110 -20.01 7.37 -2.16
N ALA A 111 -19.98 8.38 -1.28
CA ALA A 111 -19.35 9.67 -1.57
C ALA A 111 -17.84 9.53 -1.89
N VAL A 112 -17.12 8.62 -1.25
CA VAL A 112 -15.72 8.34 -1.58
C VAL A 112 -15.59 7.78 -2.99
N LEU A 113 -16.46 6.85 -3.39
CA LEU A 113 -16.45 6.28 -4.73
C LEU A 113 -16.81 7.34 -5.78
N ASP A 114 -17.82 8.17 -5.52
CA ASP A 114 -18.22 9.28 -6.39
C ASP A 114 -17.04 10.25 -6.64
N VAL A 115 -16.31 10.63 -5.59
CA VAL A 115 -15.11 11.50 -5.70
C VAL A 115 -14.02 10.82 -6.53
N ILE A 116 -13.78 9.52 -6.34
CA ILE A 116 -12.78 8.78 -7.11
C ILE A 116 -13.10 8.85 -8.61
N GLU A 117 -14.36 8.71 -8.98
CA GLU A 117 -14.81 8.78 -10.37
C GLU A 117 -14.82 10.21 -10.91
N CYS A 118 -15.46 11.16 -10.19
CA CYS A 118 -15.69 12.53 -10.66
C CYS A 118 -14.40 13.36 -10.72
N GLU A 119 -13.42 13.12 -9.83
CA GLU A 119 -12.17 13.88 -9.77
C GLU A 119 -11.00 13.17 -10.49
N ALA A 120 -11.28 12.15 -11.30
CA ALA A 120 -10.28 11.40 -12.06
C ALA A 120 -9.08 10.94 -11.21
N ILE A 121 -9.34 10.50 -9.97
CA ILE A 121 -8.32 10.08 -9.02
C ILE A 121 -7.37 9.01 -9.60
N PRO A 122 -7.83 7.99 -10.36
CA PRO A 122 -6.93 7.01 -10.97
C PRO A 122 -5.87 7.64 -11.89
N ALA A 123 -6.26 8.61 -12.70
CA ALA A 123 -5.34 9.32 -13.60
C ALA A 123 -4.29 10.13 -12.82
N ASN A 124 -4.70 10.79 -11.72
CA ASN A 124 -3.77 11.49 -10.83
C ASN A 124 -2.77 10.51 -10.19
N VAL A 125 -3.24 9.34 -9.73
CA VAL A 125 -2.39 8.32 -9.11
C VAL A 125 -1.36 7.79 -10.11
N GLN A 126 -1.75 7.55 -11.36
CA GLN A 126 -0.84 7.12 -12.42
C GLN A 126 0.21 8.18 -12.73
N ALA A 127 -0.22 9.41 -12.98
CA ALA A 127 0.69 10.51 -13.37
C ALA A 127 1.67 10.87 -12.25
N THR A 128 1.14 11.10 -11.03
CA THR A 128 1.98 11.47 -9.87
C THR A 128 2.82 10.29 -9.40
N GLY A 129 2.27 9.06 -9.47
CA GLY A 129 2.99 7.84 -9.12
C GLY A 129 4.14 7.53 -10.08
N GLY A 130 3.95 7.69 -11.38
CA GLY A 130 5.01 7.56 -12.37
C GLY A 130 6.16 8.54 -12.14
N TYR A 131 5.82 9.81 -11.89
CA TYR A 131 6.80 10.82 -11.52
C TYR A 131 7.58 10.44 -10.25
N LEU A 132 6.89 9.98 -9.20
CA LEU A 132 7.56 9.51 -7.97
C LEU A 132 8.48 8.32 -8.24
N ALA A 133 8.09 7.39 -9.10
CA ALA A 133 8.92 6.23 -9.45
C ALA A 133 10.26 6.67 -10.03
N ASP A 134 10.21 7.54 -11.05
CA ASP A 134 11.40 8.01 -11.76
C ASP A 134 12.35 8.77 -10.81
N GLU A 135 11.82 9.68 -9.99
CA GLU A 135 12.62 10.47 -9.07
C GLU A 135 13.19 9.64 -7.90
N LEU A 136 12.42 8.70 -7.36
CA LEU A 136 12.92 7.81 -6.31
C LEU A 136 14.02 6.87 -6.83
N GLN A 137 13.92 6.39 -8.07
CA GLN A 137 15.01 5.65 -8.73
C GLN A 137 16.24 6.53 -8.95
N ALA A 138 16.06 7.79 -9.34
CA ALA A 138 17.16 8.73 -9.44
C ALA A 138 17.84 8.96 -8.08
N LEU A 139 17.09 9.07 -6.98
CA LEU A 139 17.65 9.12 -5.62
C LEU A 139 18.46 7.85 -5.29
N GLN A 140 17.95 6.67 -5.66
CA GLN A 140 18.70 5.41 -5.48
C GLN A 140 20.07 5.44 -6.18
N HIS A 141 20.15 6.04 -7.34
CA HIS A 141 21.44 6.15 -8.04
C HIS A 141 22.40 7.14 -7.36
N ARG A 142 21.89 8.23 -6.77
CA ARG A 142 22.69 9.28 -6.13
C ARG A 142 23.14 8.94 -4.71
N HIS A 143 22.36 8.16 -3.96
CA HIS A 143 22.57 7.90 -2.53
C HIS A 143 22.91 6.43 -2.27
N SER A 144 24.10 6.15 -1.76
CA SER A 144 24.57 4.80 -1.42
C SER A 144 23.73 4.12 -0.32
N LEU A 145 23.08 4.93 0.51
CA LEU A 145 22.19 4.48 1.58
C LEU A 145 20.91 3.81 1.06
N VAL A 146 20.46 4.18 -0.16
CA VAL A 146 19.25 3.61 -0.77
C VAL A 146 19.60 2.30 -1.46
N GLY A 147 19.24 1.17 -0.84
CA GLY A 147 19.48 -0.18 -1.37
C GLY A 147 18.49 -0.59 -2.45
N ASP A 148 17.21 -0.27 -2.26
CA ASP A 148 16.15 -0.61 -3.21
C ASP A 148 15.00 0.39 -3.15
N VAL A 149 14.35 0.60 -4.31
CA VAL A 149 13.11 1.37 -4.46
C VAL A 149 12.09 0.49 -5.17
N ARG A 150 10.95 0.26 -4.54
CA ARG A 150 9.90 -0.61 -5.08
C ARG A 150 8.51 -0.08 -4.76
N GLY A 151 7.53 -0.43 -5.58
CA GLY A 151 6.15 0.01 -5.44
C GLY A 151 5.50 0.34 -6.77
N SER A 152 4.32 0.94 -6.71
CA SER A 152 3.61 1.47 -7.87
C SER A 152 2.53 2.46 -7.43
N GLY A 153 2.06 3.28 -8.36
CA GLY A 153 1.06 4.31 -8.08
C GLY A 153 1.52 5.26 -6.97
N LEU A 154 0.72 5.40 -5.94
CA LEU A 154 1.06 6.19 -4.74
C LEU A 154 1.39 5.29 -3.54
N PHE A 155 2.18 4.24 -3.77
CA PHE A 155 2.62 3.32 -2.73
C PHE A 155 4.04 2.82 -3.00
N TYR A 156 5.03 3.38 -2.29
CA TYR A 156 6.44 3.04 -2.44
C TYR A 156 7.10 2.67 -1.11
N GLY A 157 8.08 1.76 -1.19
CA GLY A 157 9.06 1.48 -0.17
C GLY A 157 10.45 1.89 -0.65
N VAL A 158 11.14 2.69 0.15
CA VAL A 158 12.56 3.03 -0.06
C VAL A 158 13.36 2.31 1.00
N GLU A 159 14.05 1.26 0.61
CA GLU A 159 14.82 0.43 1.54
C GLU A 159 16.21 1.01 1.77
N LEU A 160 16.53 1.20 3.04
CA LEU A 160 17.82 1.75 3.44
C LEU A 160 18.76 0.65 3.92
N VAL A 161 19.99 0.68 3.42
CA VAL A 161 21.03 -0.30 3.72
C VAL A 161 22.33 0.39 4.12
N ARG A 162 23.12 -0.24 4.99
CA ARG A 162 24.46 0.22 5.35
C ARG A 162 25.43 0.02 4.20
N ASP A 163 25.28 -1.10 3.51
CA ASP A 163 26.11 -1.49 2.37
C ASP A 163 25.26 -2.21 1.33
N ARG A 164 25.39 -1.81 0.06
CA ARG A 164 24.59 -2.37 -1.04
C ARG A 164 24.98 -3.80 -1.42
N ALA A 165 26.25 -4.18 -1.21
CA ALA A 165 26.72 -5.51 -1.57
C ALA A 165 26.24 -6.55 -0.58
N THR A 166 26.29 -6.24 0.71
CA THR A 166 25.84 -7.13 1.79
C THR A 166 24.33 -6.99 2.06
N ARG A 167 23.72 -5.88 1.64
CA ARG A 167 22.33 -5.50 1.94
C ARG A 167 22.04 -5.40 3.44
N GLU A 168 23.04 -5.08 4.24
CA GLU A 168 22.87 -4.91 5.69
C GLU A 168 21.84 -3.80 5.96
N PRO A 169 20.74 -4.08 6.69
CA PRO A 169 19.70 -3.09 6.96
C PRO A 169 20.21 -1.90 7.78
N ALA A 170 19.68 -0.70 7.50
CA ALA A 170 20.02 0.54 8.19
C ALA A 170 18.81 1.13 8.95
N PRO A 171 18.26 0.46 9.99
CA PRO A 171 17.07 0.94 10.70
C PRO A 171 17.30 2.28 11.41
N ASP A 172 18.48 2.51 11.95
CA ASP A 172 18.82 3.77 12.64
C ASP A 172 18.78 4.95 11.66
N ALA A 173 19.31 4.76 10.45
CA ALA A 173 19.26 5.76 9.41
C ALA A 173 17.79 6.03 8.97
N ALA A 174 16.98 4.97 8.86
CA ALA A 174 15.56 5.11 8.53
C ALA A 174 14.79 5.91 9.60
N ALA A 175 15.03 5.63 10.88
CA ALA A 175 14.44 6.37 11.98
C ALA A 175 14.89 7.84 11.99
N GLY A 176 16.19 8.10 11.83
CA GLY A 176 16.74 9.46 11.75
C GLY A 176 16.19 10.27 10.60
N ILE A 177 16.10 9.66 9.39
CA ILE A 177 15.53 10.30 8.21
C ILE A 177 14.03 10.56 8.42
N SER A 178 13.27 9.61 8.95
CA SER A 178 11.84 9.79 9.24
C SER A 178 11.61 10.97 10.20
N GLU A 179 12.41 11.08 11.25
CA GLU A 179 12.32 12.20 12.19
C GLU A 179 12.71 13.54 11.55
N ARG A 180 13.73 13.56 10.70
CA ARG A 180 14.14 14.76 9.98
C ARG A 180 13.06 15.21 8.98
N LEU A 181 12.47 14.29 8.24
CA LEU A 181 11.33 14.53 7.36
C LEU A 181 10.17 15.15 8.13
N ARG A 182 9.82 14.60 9.30
CA ARG A 182 8.75 15.11 10.17
C ARG A 182 9.02 16.57 10.58
N ARG A 183 10.24 16.91 10.95
CA ARG A 183 10.64 18.28 11.33
C ARG A 183 10.53 19.27 10.16
N ASN A 184 10.64 18.78 8.94
CA ASN A 184 10.54 19.57 7.72
C ASN A 184 9.14 19.45 7.04
N GLY A 185 8.10 19.04 7.80
CA GLY A 185 6.71 19.05 7.34
C GLY A 185 6.28 17.83 6.52
N VAL A 186 7.11 16.78 6.44
CA VAL A 186 6.80 15.53 5.75
C VAL A 186 6.68 14.39 6.76
N LEU A 187 5.46 13.88 6.93
CA LEU A 187 5.17 12.79 7.85
C LEU A 187 5.14 11.46 7.10
N LEU A 188 6.10 10.59 7.38
CA LEU A 188 6.10 9.19 6.95
C LEU A 188 6.70 8.29 8.03
N GLY A 189 6.34 7.00 7.97
CA GLY A 189 6.85 5.98 8.88
C GLY A 189 7.73 4.97 8.19
N THR A 190 8.26 4.04 8.97
CA THR A 190 9.03 2.90 8.50
C THR A 190 8.21 1.62 8.49
N THR A 191 8.64 0.62 7.73
CA THR A 191 8.03 -0.71 7.62
C THR A 191 9.10 -1.77 7.32
N GLY A 192 8.68 -3.00 7.09
CA GLY A 192 9.56 -4.13 6.82
C GLY A 192 10.08 -4.79 8.11
N PRO A 193 10.60 -6.02 8.02
CA PRO A 193 11.00 -6.81 9.18
C PRO A 193 12.13 -6.19 9.99
N HIS A 194 12.94 -5.32 9.36
CA HIS A 194 14.05 -4.64 10.01
C HIS A 194 13.77 -3.16 10.30
N GLY A 195 12.56 -2.64 9.97
CA GLY A 195 12.24 -1.21 10.16
C GLY A 195 13.06 -0.24 9.31
N ASN A 196 13.73 -0.72 8.27
CA ASN A 196 14.65 0.02 7.41
C ASN A 196 14.04 0.49 6.09
N VAL A 197 12.73 0.32 5.89
CA VAL A 197 12.01 0.73 4.68
C VAL A 197 11.18 1.97 4.98
N LEU A 198 11.47 3.09 4.36
CA LEU A 198 10.63 4.28 4.39
C LEU A 198 9.36 4.01 3.59
N LYS A 199 8.19 4.15 4.22
CA LYS A 199 6.89 3.83 3.64
C LYS A 199 6.21 5.08 3.11
N ILE A 200 6.23 5.29 1.81
CA ILE A 200 5.58 6.40 1.11
C ILE A 200 4.19 5.96 0.68
N ARG A 201 3.16 6.52 1.34
CA ARG A 201 1.75 6.21 1.07
C ARG A 201 0.89 7.45 1.32
N PRO A 202 0.99 8.45 0.45
CA PRO A 202 0.24 9.70 0.61
C PRO A 202 -1.26 9.52 0.29
N PRO A 203 -2.12 10.51 0.59
CA PRO A 203 -3.50 10.52 0.09
C PRO A 203 -3.56 10.40 -1.43
N LEU A 204 -4.65 9.84 -1.98
CA LEU A 204 -4.79 9.67 -3.45
C LEU A 204 -4.88 10.99 -4.23
N VAL A 205 -5.24 12.07 -3.56
CA VAL A 205 -5.24 13.44 -4.08
C VAL A 205 -3.86 14.12 -4.05
N PHE A 206 -2.81 13.37 -3.73
CA PHE A 206 -1.42 13.86 -3.68
C PHE A 206 -1.00 14.33 -5.08
N ALA A 207 -0.62 15.60 -5.18
CA ALA A 207 -0.26 16.23 -6.45
C ALA A 207 1.26 16.37 -6.58
N ARG A 208 1.73 16.65 -7.80
CA ARG A 208 3.15 16.84 -8.13
C ARG A 208 3.88 17.79 -7.18
N LYS A 209 3.29 18.94 -6.84
CA LYS A 209 3.88 19.90 -5.90
C LYS A 209 4.18 19.31 -4.50
N HIS A 210 3.36 18.35 -4.08
CA HIS A 210 3.59 17.65 -2.81
C HIS A 210 4.68 16.57 -2.95
N ALA A 211 4.77 15.94 -4.12
CA ALA A 211 5.84 15.01 -4.46
C ALA A 211 7.19 15.75 -4.50
N ASP A 212 7.25 16.94 -5.09
CA ASP A 212 8.45 17.77 -5.14
C ASP A 212 8.96 18.09 -3.72
N LEU A 213 8.07 18.49 -2.80
CA LEU A 213 8.41 18.74 -1.40
C LEU A 213 8.96 17.47 -0.71
N LEU A 214 8.28 16.32 -0.90
CA LEU A 214 8.72 15.04 -0.36
C LEU A 214 10.12 14.69 -0.87
N LEU A 215 10.33 14.76 -2.18
CA LEU A 215 11.59 14.37 -2.84
C LEU A 215 12.76 15.25 -2.41
N GLN A 216 12.56 16.57 -2.41
CA GLN A 216 13.56 17.52 -1.94
C GLN A 216 13.95 17.24 -0.49
N THR A 217 12.96 17.13 0.40
CA THR A 217 13.21 16.90 1.83
C THR A 217 13.85 15.54 2.08
N LEU A 218 13.49 14.52 1.28
CA LEU A 218 14.08 13.18 1.36
C LEU A 218 15.55 13.21 0.91
N GLU A 219 15.87 13.89 -0.19
CA GLU A 219 17.24 14.02 -0.68
C GLU A 219 18.16 14.72 0.34
N GLU A 220 17.70 15.83 0.91
CA GLU A 220 18.41 16.54 1.98
C GLU A 220 18.62 15.67 3.23
N SER A 221 17.63 14.82 3.54
CA SER A 221 17.70 13.92 4.71
C SER A 221 18.63 12.72 4.45
N LEU A 222 18.68 12.21 3.23
CA LEU A 222 19.61 11.16 2.82
C LEU A 222 21.06 11.67 2.85
N ALA A 223 21.32 12.85 2.27
CA ALA A 223 22.67 13.48 2.30
C ALA A 223 23.14 13.73 3.73
N TRP A 224 22.24 14.20 4.60
CA TRP A 224 22.54 14.36 6.03
C TRP A 224 22.90 13.02 6.69
N ALA A 225 22.12 11.97 6.46
CA ALA A 225 22.38 10.66 7.06
C ALA A 225 23.70 10.05 6.57
N GLU A 226 24.06 10.25 5.31
CA GLU A 226 25.33 9.79 4.74
C GLU A 226 26.55 10.52 5.31
N SER A 227 26.41 11.79 5.68
CA SER A 227 27.49 12.59 6.30
C SER A 227 27.67 12.33 7.80
N HIS A 228 26.75 11.59 8.43
CA HIS A 228 26.78 11.30 9.88
C HIS A 228 26.83 9.79 10.18
N ARG A 229 27.34 9.02 9.24
CA ARG A 229 27.61 7.57 9.37
C ARG A 229 28.83 7.30 10.24
#